data_16d8064f672d49c2b965cb2edcb379e4
#
_entry.id   16d8064f672d49c2b965cb2edcb379e4
#
_cell.length_a   1.000
_cell.length_b   1.000
_cell.length_c   1.000
_cell.angle_alpha   90.00
_cell.angle_beta   90.00
_cell.angle_gamma   90.00
#
_symmetry.space_group_name_H-M   'P 1'
#
loop_
_entity.id
_entity.type
_entity.pdbx_description
1 polymer ?
#
loop_
_entity_poly.entity_id
_entity_poly.type
_entity_poly.pdbx_seq_one_letter_code
_entity_poly.pdbx_strand_id
1 'polypeptide(L)'
;MRTEEFNGHTITYPDETCFAFNPQIITIDNLTGSVIFYVGDYSDMRDPISGKVSIDISEYLRSLLRFDYTTTPNSKRIHVQIDVDGHRFEFYINVIWGAMNIGEVFNPSRTVTMFRNFPSTISIYTNGKINVRYDAEEYTSVEVEKSGLLHKDFSELFKDAKEFGMIKILNTPEAPSTFQYTFDRTFKPLPDDAVFIKVLFDDCDKGIYLRWLDRHGFLQYWLFQEGELTGQSSNEGEQLNVDYSDIKYVYNGMSRYQGKTYQTTRKACATLVERETFNMLSSIHSSPIVDMYIDKNWIPVNIVAGSFTDNGADLQDFEIQIRMPETITQML
;
A
#
# COMPACT_ATOMS: atom_id res chain seq x y z
N MET A 1 -18.86 -1.57 -11.71
CA MET A 1 -18.72 -1.56 -13.20
C MET A 1 -19.82 -0.70 -13.78
N ARG A 2 -19.53 0.09 -14.80
CA ARG A 2 -20.46 0.98 -15.51
C ARG A 2 -20.87 0.33 -16.83
N THR A 3 -22.10 0.61 -17.27
CA THR A 3 -22.62 0.08 -18.54
C THR A 3 -23.27 1.22 -19.31
N GLU A 4 -22.94 1.34 -20.60
CA GLU A 4 -23.45 2.37 -21.50
C GLU A 4 -23.82 1.79 -22.87
N GLU A 5 -24.85 2.36 -23.49
CA GLU A 5 -25.21 2.05 -24.88
C GLU A 5 -24.50 3.03 -25.82
N PHE A 6 -23.73 2.50 -26.76
CA PHE A 6 -22.96 3.28 -27.72
C PHE A 6 -23.11 2.70 -29.13
N ASN A 7 -23.70 3.44 -30.05
CA ASN A 7 -23.90 3.07 -31.47
C ASN A 7 -24.51 1.67 -31.69
N GLY A 8 -25.46 1.27 -30.81
CA GLY A 8 -26.12 -0.05 -30.89
C GLY A 8 -25.36 -1.18 -30.18
N HIS A 9 -24.22 -0.88 -29.56
CA HIS A 9 -23.44 -1.80 -28.75
C HIS A 9 -23.63 -1.51 -27.27
N THR A 10 -23.69 -2.56 -26.44
CA THR A 10 -23.69 -2.42 -24.98
C THR A 10 -22.26 -2.57 -24.48
N ILE A 11 -21.68 -1.51 -23.92
CA ILE A 11 -20.32 -1.49 -23.40
C ILE A 11 -20.36 -1.50 -21.88
N THR A 12 -19.77 -2.53 -21.27
CA THR A 12 -19.57 -2.62 -19.83
C THR A 12 -18.08 -2.45 -19.52
N TYR A 13 -17.73 -1.54 -18.60
CA TYR A 13 -16.36 -1.16 -18.34
C TYR A 13 -16.13 -0.85 -16.85
N PRO A 14 -14.86 -0.75 -16.38
CA PRO A 14 -14.54 -0.50 -14.98
C PRO A 14 -15.14 0.79 -14.42
N ASP A 15 -15.30 0.86 -13.11
CA ASP A 15 -15.68 2.07 -12.39
C ASP A 15 -14.59 3.14 -12.49
N GLU A 16 -14.91 4.38 -12.12
CA GLU A 16 -13.98 5.50 -12.21
C GLU A 16 -12.70 5.27 -11.38
N THR A 17 -12.81 4.56 -10.27
CA THR A 17 -11.66 4.15 -9.45
C THR A 17 -11.56 2.64 -9.46
N CYS A 18 -10.38 2.13 -9.77
CA CYS A 18 -10.12 0.70 -9.79
C CYS A 18 -8.73 0.37 -9.22
N PHE A 19 -8.54 -0.91 -8.89
CA PHE A 19 -7.29 -1.43 -8.32
C PHE A 19 -6.57 -2.30 -9.36
N ALA A 20 -5.27 -2.06 -9.53
CA ALA A 20 -4.46 -2.64 -10.59
C ALA A 20 -4.33 -4.18 -10.52
N PHE A 21 -4.48 -4.76 -9.31
CA PHE A 21 -4.38 -6.21 -9.09
C PHE A 21 -5.73 -6.93 -9.06
N ASN A 22 -6.83 -6.21 -9.24
CA ASN A 22 -8.14 -6.82 -9.49
C ASN A 22 -8.40 -6.92 -11.01
N PRO A 23 -9.15 -7.92 -11.47
CA PRO A 23 -9.59 -7.98 -12.86
C PRO A 23 -10.36 -6.72 -13.26
N GLN A 24 -9.97 -6.11 -14.38
CA GLN A 24 -10.60 -4.92 -14.93
C GLN A 24 -11.15 -5.27 -16.31
N ILE A 25 -12.35 -5.81 -16.31
CA ILE A 25 -12.94 -6.42 -17.51
C ILE A 25 -13.73 -5.37 -18.29
N ILE A 26 -13.46 -5.26 -19.58
CA ILE A 26 -14.29 -4.55 -20.55
C ILE A 26 -15.03 -5.60 -21.38
N THR A 27 -16.33 -5.42 -21.50
CA THR A 27 -17.17 -6.31 -22.30
C THR A 27 -17.99 -5.49 -23.28
N ILE A 28 -18.08 -5.94 -24.54
CA ILE A 28 -18.86 -5.31 -25.59
C ILE A 28 -19.73 -6.36 -26.24
N ASP A 29 -21.02 -6.11 -26.28
CA ASP A 29 -22.02 -6.98 -26.88
C ASP A 29 -22.53 -6.38 -28.22
N ASN A 30 -23.18 -7.22 -29.05
CA ASN A 30 -23.78 -6.89 -30.35
C ASN A 30 -22.75 -6.49 -31.42
N LEU A 31 -21.56 -7.12 -31.41
CA LEU A 31 -20.51 -6.85 -32.37
C LEU A 31 -20.64 -7.66 -33.66
N THR A 32 -20.27 -7.05 -34.79
CA THR A 32 -20.14 -7.69 -36.09
C THR A 32 -18.73 -7.67 -36.63
N GLY A 33 -17.86 -6.77 -36.14
CA GLY A 33 -16.48 -6.59 -36.57
C GLY A 33 -15.49 -6.60 -35.40
N SER A 34 -14.21 -6.55 -35.72
CA SER A 34 -13.13 -6.48 -34.73
C SER A 34 -13.14 -5.17 -33.95
N VAL A 35 -12.71 -5.21 -32.71
CA VAL A 35 -12.62 -4.07 -31.80
C VAL A 35 -11.16 -3.81 -31.46
N ILE A 36 -10.75 -2.55 -31.43
CA ILE A 36 -9.41 -2.14 -31.00
C ILE A 36 -9.53 -1.41 -29.67
N PHE A 37 -8.79 -1.90 -28.68
CA PHE A 37 -8.66 -1.28 -27.36
C PHE A 37 -7.33 -0.52 -27.27
N TYR A 38 -7.37 0.69 -26.76
CA TYR A 38 -6.19 1.48 -26.44
C TYR A 38 -6.19 1.77 -24.94
N VAL A 39 -5.12 1.37 -24.26
CA VAL A 39 -4.95 1.58 -22.81
C VAL A 39 -3.64 2.32 -22.59
N GLY A 40 -3.69 3.64 -22.44
CA GLY A 40 -2.49 4.46 -22.47
C GLY A 40 -1.74 4.30 -23.79
N ASP A 41 -0.52 3.79 -23.73
CA ASP A 41 0.35 3.58 -24.90
C ASP A 41 0.19 2.17 -25.53
N TYR A 42 -0.65 1.31 -24.94
CA TYR A 42 -0.86 -0.05 -25.43
C TYR A 42 -2.09 -0.12 -26.32
N SER A 43 -2.04 -1.00 -27.33
CA SER A 43 -3.19 -1.33 -28.15
C SER A 43 -3.34 -2.85 -28.31
N ASP A 44 -4.59 -3.33 -28.31
CA ASP A 44 -4.93 -4.71 -28.51
C ASP A 44 -6.17 -4.82 -29.40
N MET A 45 -6.17 -5.74 -30.37
CA MET A 45 -7.29 -5.98 -31.28
C MET A 45 -7.91 -7.33 -30.97
N ARG A 46 -9.22 -7.36 -30.88
CA ARG A 46 -10.00 -8.56 -30.58
C ARG A 46 -11.12 -8.77 -31.59
N ASP A 47 -11.28 -10.02 -32.00
CA ASP A 47 -12.39 -10.45 -32.81
C ASP A 47 -13.55 -10.95 -31.94
N PRO A 48 -14.80 -10.64 -32.29
CA PRO A 48 -15.95 -11.09 -31.52
C PRO A 48 -16.18 -12.60 -31.62
N ILE A 49 -16.52 -13.20 -30.49
CA ILE A 49 -17.01 -14.58 -30.42
C ILE A 49 -18.51 -14.53 -30.13
N SER A 50 -19.33 -14.98 -31.04
CA SER A 50 -20.81 -14.93 -30.92
C SER A 50 -21.33 -13.50 -30.67
N GLY A 51 -20.73 -12.50 -31.33
CA GLY A 51 -21.14 -11.11 -31.22
C GLY A 51 -20.68 -10.40 -29.92
N LYS A 52 -19.74 -10.99 -29.20
CA LYS A 52 -19.25 -10.48 -27.92
C LYS A 52 -17.72 -10.48 -27.85
N VAL A 53 -17.15 -9.42 -27.28
CA VAL A 53 -15.73 -9.32 -26.90
C VAL A 53 -15.64 -9.08 -25.41
N SER A 54 -14.68 -9.74 -24.75
CA SER A 54 -14.32 -9.48 -23.36
C SER A 54 -12.80 -9.42 -23.23
N ILE A 55 -12.28 -8.41 -22.55
CA ILE A 55 -10.85 -8.23 -22.30
C ILE A 55 -10.62 -7.82 -20.85
N ASP A 56 -9.62 -8.41 -20.20
CA ASP A 56 -9.11 -7.94 -18.92
C ASP A 56 -7.91 -7.01 -19.18
N ILE A 57 -8.07 -5.74 -18.85
CA ILE A 57 -7.02 -4.72 -19.06
C ILE A 57 -6.11 -4.54 -17.86
N SER A 58 -6.26 -5.32 -16.79
CA SER A 58 -5.51 -5.14 -15.53
C SER A 58 -3.99 -5.24 -15.71
N GLU A 59 -3.52 -6.08 -16.62
CA GLU A 59 -2.09 -6.22 -16.92
C GLU A 59 -1.49 -4.95 -17.56
N TYR A 60 -2.21 -4.35 -18.52
CA TYR A 60 -1.81 -3.07 -19.12
C TYR A 60 -1.80 -1.95 -18.08
N LEU A 61 -2.81 -1.92 -17.19
CA LEU A 61 -2.89 -0.93 -16.12
C LEU A 61 -1.69 -1.04 -15.17
N ARG A 62 -1.32 -2.26 -14.75
CA ARG A 62 -0.14 -2.48 -13.90
C ARG A 62 1.14 -1.99 -14.54
N SER A 63 1.32 -2.24 -15.82
CA SER A 63 2.54 -1.83 -16.54
C SER A 63 2.69 -0.31 -16.68
N LEU A 64 1.57 0.45 -16.63
CA LEU A 64 1.55 1.90 -16.68
C LEU A 64 1.77 2.57 -15.32
N LEU A 65 1.70 1.81 -14.22
CA LEU A 65 1.97 2.28 -12.88
C LEU A 65 3.44 2.06 -12.53
N ARG A 66 4.05 3.08 -11.89
CA ARG A 66 5.36 2.95 -11.27
C ARG A 66 5.21 3.24 -9.79
N PHE A 67 5.85 2.42 -8.97
CA PHE A 67 5.87 2.64 -7.54
C PHE A 67 7.19 3.33 -7.16
N ASP A 68 7.05 4.51 -6.54
CA ASP A 68 8.15 5.26 -5.95
C ASP A 68 7.61 6.00 -4.72
N TYR A 69 8.23 5.80 -3.57
CA TYR A 69 7.81 6.45 -2.31
C TYR A 69 7.89 7.98 -2.34
N THR A 70 8.70 8.55 -3.21
CA THR A 70 9.12 9.95 -3.08
C THR A 70 8.52 10.87 -4.13
N THR A 71 8.28 10.39 -5.34
CA THR A 71 7.99 11.28 -6.48
C THR A 71 6.78 10.86 -7.30
N THR A 72 6.41 9.60 -7.27
CA THR A 72 5.35 9.08 -8.12
C THR A 72 4.20 8.59 -7.25
N PRO A 73 2.99 9.14 -7.41
CA PRO A 73 1.84 8.56 -6.75
C PRO A 73 1.65 7.11 -7.23
N ASN A 74 1.36 6.20 -6.32
CA ASN A 74 0.98 4.83 -6.65
C ASN A 74 -0.45 4.74 -7.21
N SER A 75 -0.86 5.80 -7.90
CA SER A 75 -2.08 5.87 -8.69
C SER A 75 -1.84 6.72 -9.94
N LYS A 76 -2.62 6.44 -10.98
CA LYS A 76 -2.55 7.17 -12.25
C LYS A 76 -3.93 7.25 -12.87
N ARG A 77 -4.28 8.41 -13.42
CA ARG A 77 -5.42 8.55 -14.31
C ARG A 77 -5.02 8.07 -15.71
N ILE A 78 -5.70 7.05 -16.19
CA ILE A 78 -5.41 6.39 -17.47
C ILE A 78 -6.58 6.64 -18.40
N HIS A 79 -6.26 7.03 -19.64
CA HIS A 79 -7.21 7.15 -20.72
C HIS A 79 -7.35 5.82 -21.42
N VAL A 80 -8.59 5.36 -21.57
CA VAL A 80 -8.94 4.14 -22.30
C VAL A 80 -9.82 4.53 -23.48
N GLN A 81 -9.49 4.02 -24.65
CA GLN A 81 -10.24 4.25 -25.88
C GLN A 81 -10.60 2.90 -26.50
N ILE A 82 -11.77 2.83 -27.10
CA ILE A 82 -12.28 1.63 -27.78
C ILE A 82 -12.81 2.06 -29.16
N ASP A 83 -12.19 1.53 -30.21
CA ASP A 83 -12.67 1.74 -31.57
C ASP A 83 -13.58 0.56 -31.96
N VAL A 84 -14.87 0.83 -32.16
CA VAL A 84 -15.91 -0.11 -32.55
C VAL A 84 -16.60 0.39 -33.81
N ASP A 85 -16.60 -0.40 -34.88
CA ASP A 85 -17.28 -0.10 -36.17
C ASP A 85 -16.97 1.31 -36.69
N GLY A 86 -15.70 1.77 -36.53
CA GLY A 86 -15.24 3.08 -36.97
C GLY A 86 -15.63 4.26 -36.08
N HIS A 87 -16.24 3.98 -34.92
CA HIS A 87 -16.57 4.98 -33.90
C HIS A 87 -15.74 4.77 -32.65
N ARG A 88 -15.37 5.86 -31.98
CA ARG A 88 -14.51 5.86 -30.81
C ARG A 88 -15.32 6.11 -29.54
N PHE A 89 -15.31 5.14 -28.62
CA PHE A 89 -15.77 5.27 -27.24
C PHE A 89 -14.57 5.50 -26.33
N GLU A 90 -14.64 6.45 -25.40
CA GLU A 90 -13.51 6.77 -24.55
C GLU A 90 -13.94 7.12 -23.12
N PHE A 91 -13.10 6.74 -22.16
CA PHE A 91 -13.32 7.03 -20.75
C PHE A 91 -12.00 7.12 -20.00
N TYR A 92 -12.07 7.67 -18.78
CA TYR A 92 -10.94 7.74 -17.88
C TYR A 92 -11.18 6.91 -16.63
N ILE A 93 -10.11 6.27 -16.15
CA ILE A 93 -10.09 5.53 -14.89
C ILE A 93 -8.93 5.97 -14.02
N ASN A 94 -9.17 6.09 -12.72
CA ASN A 94 -8.15 6.32 -11.70
C ASN A 94 -7.71 4.96 -11.18
N VAL A 95 -6.50 4.53 -11.55
CA VAL A 95 -5.96 3.22 -11.16
C VAL A 95 -5.08 3.39 -9.95
N ILE A 96 -5.30 2.59 -8.92
CA ILE A 96 -4.50 2.55 -7.70
C ILE A 96 -3.65 1.27 -7.71
N TRP A 97 -2.39 1.39 -7.31
CA TRP A 97 -1.51 0.23 -7.09
C TRP A 97 -1.95 -0.52 -5.83
N GLY A 98 -2.83 -1.47 -5.99
CA GLY A 98 -3.42 -2.20 -4.89
C GLY A 98 -4.42 -3.25 -5.35
N ALA A 99 -5.03 -3.92 -4.37
CA ALA A 99 -6.05 -4.94 -4.57
C ALA A 99 -7.18 -4.80 -3.55
N MET A 100 -8.37 -5.24 -3.92
CA MET A 100 -9.52 -5.38 -3.04
C MET A 100 -10.03 -6.81 -3.01
N ASN A 101 -10.57 -7.24 -1.88
CA ASN A 101 -11.27 -8.52 -1.81
C ASN A 101 -12.61 -8.45 -2.57
N ILE A 102 -13.10 -9.62 -2.98
CA ILE A 102 -14.41 -9.72 -3.62
C ILE A 102 -15.49 -9.25 -2.64
N GLY A 103 -16.33 -8.32 -3.08
CA GLY A 103 -17.42 -7.76 -2.26
C GLY A 103 -17.00 -6.69 -1.24
N GLU A 104 -15.73 -6.34 -1.20
CA GLU A 104 -15.24 -5.22 -0.37
C GLU A 104 -15.62 -3.89 -1.00
N VAL A 105 -15.99 -2.91 -0.16
CA VAL A 105 -16.21 -1.53 -0.57
C VAL A 105 -15.00 -0.69 -0.15
N PHE A 106 -14.42 0.03 -1.10
CA PHE A 106 -13.31 0.92 -0.81
C PHE A 106 -13.74 2.06 0.10
N ASN A 107 -13.17 2.09 1.30
CA ASN A 107 -13.37 3.18 2.25
C ASN A 107 -12.05 3.88 2.55
N PRO A 108 -11.82 5.07 2.00
CA PRO A 108 -10.59 5.83 2.27
C PRO A 108 -10.58 6.54 3.64
N SER A 109 -11.70 6.55 4.36
CA SER A 109 -11.77 7.11 5.73
C SER A 109 -11.11 6.17 6.72
N ARG A 110 -10.22 6.71 7.56
CA ARG A 110 -9.46 5.90 8.53
C ARG A 110 -8.83 6.74 9.64
N THR A 111 -8.31 6.04 10.65
CA THR A 111 -7.44 6.61 11.68
C THR A 111 -5.98 6.28 11.35
N VAL A 112 -5.10 7.27 11.48
CA VAL A 112 -3.65 7.16 11.24
C VAL A 112 -2.93 7.61 12.50
N THR A 113 -1.91 6.85 12.95
CA THR A 113 -1.03 7.28 14.04
C THR A 113 0.25 7.83 13.45
N MET A 114 0.60 9.07 13.81
CA MET A 114 1.87 9.70 13.49
C MET A 114 2.77 9.71 14.72
N PHE A 115 3.98 9.20 14.54
CA PHE A 115 5.03 9.24 15.55
C PHE A 115 5.90 10.49 15.32
N ARG A 116 5.83 11.49 16.23
CA ARG A 116 6.40 12.83 16.01
C ARG A 116 7.91 12.84 15.74
N ASN A 117 8.62 11.87 16.30
CA ASN A 117 10.07 11.79 16.17
C ASN A 117 10.54 11.02 14.93
N PHE A 118 9.61 10.60 14.09
CA PHE A 118 9.88 9.79 12.89
C PHE A 118 9.25 10.40 11.63
N PRO A 119 9.91 10.27 10.48
CA PRO A 119 9.35 10.77 9.23
C PRO A 119 8.13 9.94 8.80
N SER A 120 7.03 10.61 8.48
CA SER A 120 5.84 9.95 7.98
C SER A 120 5.14 10.80 6.92
N THR A 121 4.43 10.14 6.04
CA THR A 121 3.52 10.77 5.09
C THR A 121 2.13 10.18 5.26
N ILE A 122 1.11 10.97 5.01
CA ILE A 122 -0.27 10.50 5.04
C ILE A 122 -0.71 10.26 3.60
N SER A 123 -1.19 9.05 3.33
CA SER A 123 -1.78 8.69 2.05
C SER A 123 -3.21 9.20 1.99
N ILE A 124 -3.56 9.91 0.92
CA ILE A 124 -4.84 10.56 0.75
C ILE A 124 -5.38 10.23 -0.63
N TYR A 125 -6.62 9.77 -0.70
CA TYR A 125 -7.35 9.66 -1.96
C TYR A 125 -8.26 10.88 -2.14
N THR A 126 -8.04 11.65 -3.19
CA THR A 126 -8.81 12.88 -3.44
C THR A 126 -8.97 13.18 -4.93
N ASN A 127 -10.06 13.83 -5.27
CA ASN A 127 -10.32 14.39 -6.61
C ASN A 127 -10.29 15.93 -6.62
N GLY A 128 -9.85 16.58 -5.54
CA GLY A 128 -9.93 18.04 -5.47
C GLY A 128 -9.33 18.64 -4.21
N LYS A 129 -10.09 19.49 -3.54
CA LYS A 129 -9.63 20.25 -2.38
C LYS A 129 -9.55 19.40 -1.12
N ILE A 130 -8.48 19.61 -0.36
CA ILE A 130 -8.29 19.04 0.97
C ILE A 130 -8.46 20.16 1.97
N ASN A 131 -9.36 19.97 2.95
CA ASN A 131 -9.43 20.83 4.13
C ASN A 131 -8.73 20.14 5.28
N VAL A 132 -7.73 20.79 5.85
CA VAL A 132 -6.98 20.29 7.02
C VAL A 132 -7.44 21.05 8.24
N ARG A 133 -7.75 20.33 9.31
CA ARG A 133 -8.08 20.88 10.62
C ARG A 133 -7.11 20.35 11.67
N TYR A 134 -6.59 21.26 12.47
CA TYR A 134 -5.90 20.92 13.71
C TYR A 134 -6.53 21.70 14.84
N ASP A 135 -6.68 21.07 15.99
CA ASP A 135 -7.41 21.57 17.17
C ASP A 135 -8.71 22.31 16.85
N ALA A 136 -9.75 21.98 17.47
CA ALA A 136 -11.15 22.37 17.38
C ALA A 136 -11.56 23.61 16.54
N GLU A 137 -10.69 24.55 16.18
CA GLU A 137 -11.09 25.87 15.72
C GLU A 137 -10.54 26.36 14.37
N GLU A 138 -9.46 25.81 13.83
CA GLU A 138 -8.91 26.31 12.57
C GLU A 138 -8.91 25.29 11.43
N TYR A 139 -9.37 25.74 10.25
CA TYR A 139 -9.32 25.01 9.00
C TYR A 139 -8.34 25.69 8.04
N THR A 140 -7.36 24.95 7.57
CA THR A 140 -6.55 25.39 6.44
C THR A 140 -6.97 24.60 5.21
N SER A 141 -7.36 25.29 4.15
CA SER A 141 -7.63 24.64 2.86
C SER A 141 -6.32 24.46 2.10
N VAL A 142 -6.02 23.24 1.71
CA VAL A 142 -4.89 22.92 0.84
C VAL A 142 -5.47 22.48 -0.50
N GLU A 143 -5.12 23.19 -1.56
CA GLU A 143 -5.48 22.76 -2.93
C GLU A 143 -4.53 21.65 -3.37
N VAL A 144 -5.08 20.58 -3.92
CA VAL A 144 -4.32 19.48 -4.52
C VAL A 144 -4.53 19.51 -6.01
N GLU A 145 -3.45 19.71 -6.74
CA GLU A 145 -3.51 19.86 -8.21
C GLU A 145 -3.84 18.57 -8.96
N LYS A 146 -3.82 17.40 -8.28
CA LYS A 146 -4.01 16.09 -8.92
C LYS A 146 -5.05 15.25 -8.19
N SER A 147 -5.94 14.65 -8.96
CA SER A 147 -6.83 13.59 -8.48
C SER A 147 -6.09 12.25 -8.36
N GLY A 148 -6.51 11.42 -7.41
CA GLY A 148 -5.99 10.09 -7.17
C GLY A 148 -5.42 9.91 -5.76
N LEU A 149 -4.58 8.92 -5.58
CA LEU A 149 -3.91 8.63 -4.32
C LEU A 149 -2.60 9.42 -4.23
N LEU A 150 -2.45 10.18 -3.17
CA LEU A 150 -1.30 11.03 -2.90
C LEU A 150 -0.68 10.63 -1.57
N HIS A 151 0.65 10.72 -1.49
CA HIS A 151 1.40 10.62 -0.24
C HIS A 151 1.95 12.00 0.11
N LYS A 152 1.46 12.60 1.19
CA LYS A 152 1.84 13.97 1.56
C LYS A 152 2.28 14.05 3.01
N ASP A 153 3.37 14.76 3.22
CA ASP A 153 3.84 15.13 4.54
C ASP A 153 2.99 16.30 5.08
N PHE A 154 2.41 16.10 6.25
CA PHE A 154 1.62 17.09 6.97
C PHE A 154 2.26 17.51 8.28
N SER A 155 3.50 17.09 8.56
CA SER A 155 4.19 17.36 9.83
C SER A 155 4.19 18.83 10.18
N GLU A 156 4.45 19.71 9.22
CA GLU A 156 4.46 21.16 9.45
C GLU A 156 3.06 21.73 9.77
N LEU A 157 2.01 21.18 9.12
CA LEU A 157 0.64 21.63 9.38
C LEU A 157 0.13 21.18 10.75
N PHE A 158 0.63 20.07 11.26
CA PHE A 158 0.23 19.52 12.55
C PHE A 158 1.28 19.78 13.66
N LYS A 159 2.21 20.70 13.43
CA LYS A 159 3.32 20.98 14.36
C LYS A 159 2.84 21.33 15.77
N ASP A 160 1.77 22.11 15.87
CA ASP A 160 1.22 22.59 17.13
C ASP A 160 0.02 21.75 17.63
N ALA A 161 -0.39 20.74 16.88
CA ALA A 161 -1.47 19.84 17.29
C ALA A 161 -1.01 18.96 18.47
N LYS A 162 -1.83 18.87 19.54
CA LYS A 162 -1.44 18.17 20.78
C LYS A 162 -1.81 16.71 20.77
N GLU A 163 -3.07 16.42 20.53
CA GLU A 163 -3.62 15.05 20.67
C GLU A 163 -4.02 14.44 19.34
N PHE A 164 -4.66 15.22 18.49
CA PHE A 164 -5.12 14.75 17.19
C PHE A 164 -5.19 15.88 16.16
N GLY A 165 -5.15 15.50 14.89
CA GLY A 165 -5.47 16.33 13.75
C GLY A 165 -6.55 15.67 12.90
N MET A 166 -7.12 16.42 11.96
CA MET A 166 -8.11 15.90 11.04
C MET A 166 -7.87 16.42 9.63
N ILE A 167 -7.92 15.52 8.66
CA ILE A 167 -7.92 15.84 7.25
C ILE A 167 -9.30 15.52 6.72
N LYS A 168 -10.01 16.55 6.26
CA LYS A 168 -11.27 16.38 5.56
C LYS A 168 -11.04 16.54 4.07
N ILE A 169 -11.45 15.55 3.30
CA ILE A 169 -11.33 15.52 1.86
C ILE A 169 -12.72 15.75 1.27
N LEU A 170 -12.85 16.75 0.42
CA LEU A 170 -14.08 17.04 -0.29
C LEU A 170 -13.95 16.57 -1.73
N ASN A 171 -14.86 15.73 -2.17
CA ASN A 171 -14.88 15.19 -3.53
C ASN A 171 -15.52 16.11 -4.55
N THR A 172 -16.17 17.21 -4.12
CA THR A 172 -16.79 18.20 -5.00
C THR A 172 -16.06 19.53 -4.93
N PRO A 173 -15.77 20.18 -6.08
CA PRO A 173 -15.08 21.48 -6.13
C PRO A 173 -15.85 22.64 -5.48
N GLU A 174 -17.14 22.48 -5.23
CA GLU A 174 -18.08 23.53 -4.80
C GLU A 174 -18.80 23.20 -3.49
N ALA A 175 -18.15 22.58 -2.51
CA ALA A 175 -18.77 22.49 -1.20
C ALA A 175 -18.81 23.88 -0.55
N PRO A 176 -19.99 24.37 -0.12
CA PRO A 176 -20.11 25.70 0.46
C PRO A 176 -19.23 25.84 1.71
N SER A 177 -18.60 26.99 1.85
CA SER A 177 -17.67 27.38 2.90
C SER A 177 -18.26 27.45 4.32
N THR A 178 -19.48 26.97 4.53
CA THR A 178 -20.21 27.08 5.79
C THR A 178 -20.80 25.73 6.22
N PHE A 179 -19.95 24.79 6.62
CA PHE A 179 -20.39 23.73 7.49
C PHE A 179 -19.80 23.95 8.90
N GLN A 180 -20.61 24.56 9.78
CA GLN A 180 -20.36 24.49 11.21
C GLN A 180 -20.70 23.07 11.69
N TYR A 181 -19.68 22.28 11.99
CA TYR A 181 -19.86 21.04 12.72
C TYR A 181 -19.66 21.28 14.21
N THR A 182 -20.74 21.17 14.98
CA THR A 182 -20.66 20.98 16.42
C THR A 182 -20.19 19.55 16.67
N PHE A 183 -19.03 19.41 17.27
CA PHE A 183 -18.51 18.13 17.72
C PHE A 183 -19.24 17.68 18.97
N ASP A 184 -20.18 16.77 18.80
CA ASP A 184 -20.58 15.86 19.86
C ASP A 184 -19.72 14.60 19.73
N ARG A 185 -19.23 14.05 20.84
CA ARG A 185 -18.37 12.84 20.92
C ARG A 185 -18.98 11.57 20.33
N THR A 186 -20.17 11.65 19.81
CA THR A 186 -20.84 10.61 19.05
C THR A 186 -20.59 10.84 17.55
N PHE A 187 -19.84 9.94 16.94
CA PHE A 187 -19.65 9.91 15.49
C PHE A 187 -21.02 9.78 14.80
N LYS A 188 -21.54 10.86 14.28
CA LYS A 188 -22.67 10.79 13.34
C LYS A 188 -22.15 10.33 11.98
N PRO A 189 -22.94 9.56 11.23
CA PRO A 189 -22.55 9.16 9.88
C PRO A 189 -22.24 10.40 9.07
N LEU A 190 -21.12 10.35 8.39
CA LEU A 190 -20.59 11.39 7.52
C LEU A 190 -21.47 11.55 6.29
N PRO A 191 -21.51 12.74 5.66
CA PRO A 191 -22.04 12.86 4.32
C PRO A 191 -21.35 11.84 3.40
N ASP A 192 -22.10 11.19 2.52
CA ASP A 192 -21.63 10.11 1.64
C ASP A 192 -20.46 10.52 0.71
N ASP A 193 -20.18 11.81 0.60
CA ASP A 193 -19.18 12.43 -0.27
C ASP A 193 -17.92 12.95 0.45
N ALA A 194 -17.81 12.79 1.77
CA ALA A 194 -16.66 13.26 2.52
C ALA A 194 -15.82 12.10 3.08
N VAL A 195 -14.49 12.21 2.90
CA VAL A 195 -13.50 11.30 3.49
C VAL A 195 -12.85 12.01 4.67
N PHE A 196 -12.70 11.29 5.78
CA PHE A 196 -12.04 11.80 6.98
C PHE A 196 -10.85 10.94 7.36
N ILE A 197 -9.72 11.59 7.60
CA ILE A 197 -8.55 10.95 8.16
C ILE A 197 -8.30 11.58 9.52
N LYS A 198 -8.47 10.80 10.58
CA LYS A 198 -8.12 11.18 11.94
C LYS A 198 -6.66 10.87 12.15
N VAL A 199 -5.88 11.85 12.54
CA VAL A 199 -4.45 11.71 12.83
C VAL A 199 -4.26 11.75 14.33
N LEU A 200 -3.77 10.67 14.91
CA LEU A 200 -3.34 10.61 16.30
C LEU A 200 -1.84 10.84 16.39
N PHE A 201 -1.38 11.52 17.42
CA PHE A 201 0.03 11.78 17.63
C PHE A 201 0.58 10.98 18.80
N ASP A 202 1.73 10.35 18.59
CA ASP A 202 2.48 9.60 19.58
C ASP A 202 3.91 10.19 19.68
N ASP A 203 4.36 10.43 20.90
CA ASP A 203 5.66 11.01 21.19
C ASP A 203 6.74 9.97 21.52
N CYS A 204 6.48 8.70 21.33
CA CYS A 204 7.49 7.63 21.47
C CYS A 204 8.70 7.92 20.58
N ASP A 205 9.90 7.63 21.09
CA ASP A 205 11.18 7.91 20.42
C ASP A 205 12.06 6.66 20.21
N LYS A 206 11.60 5.49 20.68
CA LYS A 206 12.38 4.25 20.68
C LYS A 206 11.57 3.08 20.17
N GLY A 207 12.22 2.27 19.32
CA GLY A 207 11.62 1.08 18.76
C GLY A 207 12.04 0.83 17.33
N ILE A 208 11.36 -0.10 16.70
CA ILE A 208 11.56 -0.46 15.30
C ILE A 208 10.48 0.25 14.49
N TYR A 209 10.88 1.27 13.74
CA TYR A 209 9.96 2.03 12.91
C TYR A 209 9.92 1.46 11.51
N LEU A 210 8.73 1.02 11.10
CA LEU A 210 8.48 0.42 9.79
C LEU A 210 7.49 1.28 8.99
N ARG A 211 7.65 1.20 7.67
CA ARG A 211 6.62 1.60 6.72
C ARG A 211 6.36 0.47 5.73
N TRP A 212 5.14 0.35 5.27
CA TRP A 212 4.76 -0.61 4.25
C TRP A 212 3.60 -0.09 3.41
N LEU A 213 3.42 -0.71 2.26
CA LEU A 213 2.28 -0.44 1.40
C LEU A 213 1.18 -1.45 1.70
N ASP A 214 0.02 -0.98 2.13
CA ASP A 214 -1.11 -1.88 2.33
C ASP A 214 -1.75 -2.28 0.98
N ARG A 215 -2.69 -3.20 1.04
CA ARG A 215 -3.37 -3.71 -0.16
C ARG A 215 -4.21 -2.67 -0.91
N HIS A 216 -4.61 -1.58 -0.27
CA HIS A 216 -5.35 -0.48 -0.89
C HIS A 216 -4.43 0.60 -1.47
N GLY A 217 -3.11 0.40 -1.38
CA GLY A 217 -2.12 1.34 -1.86
C GLY A 217 -1.80 2.47 -0.89
N PHE A 218 -2.25 2.41 0.35
CA PHE A 218 -1.90 3.38 1.38
C PHE A 218 -0.55 3.02 2.02
N LEU A 219 0.30 4.01 2.21
CA LEU A 219 1.48 3.87 3.06
C LEU A 219 1.04 3.86 4.52
N GLN A 220 1.40 2.79 5.20
CA GLN A 220 1.20 2.60 6.62
C GLN A 220 2.52 2.73 7.37
N TYR A 221 2.45 3.20 8.60
CA TYR A 221 3.61 3.43 9.46
C TYR A 221 3.31 2.94 10.86
N TRP A 222 4.28 2.31 11.51
CA TRP A 222 4.15 1.94 12.92
C TRP A 222 5.50 1.83 13.61
N LEU A 223 5.54 2.28 14.87
CA LEU A 223 6.67 2.13 15.76
C LEU A 223 6.44 0.94 16.68
N PHE A 224 7.09 -0.17 16.36
CA PHE A 224 7.02 -1.39 17.15
C PHE A 224 8.01 -1.37 18.31
N GLN A 225 7.64 -1.98 19.42
CA GLN A 225 8.58 -2.28 20.49
C GLN A 225 9.61 -3.31 20.01
N GLU A 226 10.84 -3.10 20.40
CA GLU A 226 11.96 -3.98 20.06
C GLU A 226 11.93 -5.25 20.90
N GLY A 227 11.87 -6.40 20.24
CA GLY A 227 11.92 -7.71 20.85
C GLY A 227 13.28 -8.41 20.67
N GLU A 228 13.28 -9.73 20.83
CA GLU A 228 14.49 -10.56 20.76
C GLU A 228 15.15 -10.52 19.37
N LEU A 229 16.48 -10.51 19.38
CA LEU A 229 17.32 -10.72 18.20
C LEU A 229 17.78 -12.17 18.18
N THR A 230 17.43 -12.91 17.14
CA THR A 230 17.87 -14.31 16.93
C THR A 230 18.83 -14.36 15.76
N GLY A 231 19.99 -14.96 15.97
CA GLY A 231 20.99 -15.22 14.94
C GLY A 231 20.96 -16.68 14.49
N GLN A 232 20.97 -16.92 13.19
CA GLN A 232 21.08 -18.24 12.60
C GLN A 232 22.26 -18.28 11.64
N SER A 233 23.12 -19.29 11.79
CA SER A 233 24.22 -19.53 10.85
C SER A 233 24.04 -20.88 10.17
N SER A 234 24.38 -20.93 8.89
CA SER A 234 24.48 -22.17 8.13
C SER A 234 25.80 -22.24 7.38
N ASN A 235 26.25 -23.45 7.12
CA ASN A 235 27.47 -23.68 6.35
C ASN A 235 27.13 -23.44 4.86
N GLU A 236 28.09 -22.89 4.12
CA GLU A 236 27.98 -22.61 2.70
C GLU A 236 29.14 -23.24 1.93
N GLY A 237 28.87 -23.73 0.72
CA GLY A 237 29.84 -24.38 -0.13
C GLY A 237 30.16 -25.81 0.28
N GLU A 238 31.25 -26.33 -0.27
CA GLU A 238 31.68 -27.69 -0.03
C GLU A 238 32.48 -27.81 1.26
N GLN A 239 32.39 -29.00 1.87
CA GLN A 239 33.24 -29.35 3.00
C GLN A 239 34.64 -29.69 2.51
N LEU A 240 35.63 -28.91 2.92
CA LEU A 240 37.03 -29.17 2.64
C LEU A 240 37.50 -30.27 3.56
N ASN A 241 37.69 -31.46 3.01
CA ASN A 241 38.18 -32.60 3.75
C ASN A 241 39.67 -32.46 4.06
N VAL A 242 40.04 -32.81 5.27
CA VAL A 242 41.47 -32.92 5.64
C VAL A 242 42.02 -34.21 5.04
N ASP A 243 43.14 -34.11 4.33
CA ASP A 243 43.87 -35.30 3.89
C ASP A 243 44.52 -35.97 5.11
N TYR A 244 44.08 -37.16 5.41
CA TYR A 244 44.57 -37.93 6.54
C TYR A 244 45.82 -38.78 6.22
N SER A 245 46.30 -38.77 4.98
CA SER A 245 47.44 -39.59 4.56
C SER A 245 48.76 -39.19 5.22
N ASP A 246 48.91 -37.92 5.63
CA ASP A 246 50.10 -37.34 6.27
C ASP A 246 49.93 -36.98 7.74
N ILE A 247 48.86 -37.41 8.39
CA ILE A 247 48.62 -37.06 9.78
C ILE A 247 49.51 -37.83 10.74
N LYS A 248 50.53 -37.16 11.22
CA LYS A 248 51.40 -37.70 12.31
C LYS A 248 50.83 -37.45 13.72
N TYR A 249 49.79 -36.65 13.88
CA TYR A 249 49.22 -36.28 15.18
C TYR A 249 47.68 -36.26 15.15
N VAL A 250 47.08 -36.82 16.17
CA VAL A 250 45.63 -36.99 16.38
C VAL A 250 44.87 -35.64 16.50
N TYR A 251 45.57 -34.52 16.51
CA TYR A 251 44.99 -33.16 16.72
C TYR A 251 44.74 -32.38 15.44
N ASN A 252 44.92 -32.96 14.27
CA ASN A 252 44.60 -32.31 13.03
C ASN A 252 43.07 -32.32 12.83
N GLY A 253 42.53 -31.20 13.07
CA GLY A 253 41.15 -30.87 13.26
C GLY A 253 40.14 -31.40 12.26
N MET A 254 38.90 -31.09 12.53
CA MET A 254 37.76 -31.37 11.65
C MET A 254 37.90 -30.65 10.31
N SER A 255 37.26 -31.20 9.28
CA SER A 255 37.06 -30.56 7.99
C SER A 255 36.42 -29.17 8.16
N ARG A 256 36.71 -28.28 7.23
CA ARG A 256 36.19 -26.91 7.21
C ARG A 256 35.24 -26.75 6.05
N TYR A 257 34.23 -25.89 6.20
CA TYR A 257 33.39 -25.46 5.11
C TYR A 257 34.03 -24.25 4.43
N GLN A 258 33.73 -24.07 3.16
CA GLN A 258 34.23 -22.94 2.36
C GLN A 258 33.74 -21.59 2.88
N GLY A 259 32.54 -21.56 3.42
CA GLY A 259 31.95 -20.33 3.97
C GLY A 259 30.84 -20.61 4.97
N LYS A 260 30.30 -19.55 5.51
CA LYS A 260 29.10 -19.55 6.34
C LYS A 260 28.19 -18.41 5.95
N THR A 261 26.89 -18.66 5.93
CA THR A 261 25.89 -17.60 5.90
C THR A 261 25.45 -17.30 7.33
N TYR A 262 25.24 -16.04 7.62
CA TYR A 262 24.72 -15.59 8.91
C TYR A 262 23.55 -14.64 8.69
N GLN A 263 22.41 -15.00 9.26
CA GLN A 263 21.21 -14.23 9.16
C GLN A 263 20.67 -13.91 10.55
N THR A 264 20.25 -12.68 10.75
CA THR A 264 19.58 -12.26 11.96
C THR A 264 18.10 -11.98 11.70
N THR A 265 17.29 -12.37 12.68
CA THR A 265 15.85 -12.09 12.70
C THR A 265 15.54 -11.36 14.00
N ARG A 266 14.80 -10.27 13.89
CA ARG A 266 14.38 -9.49 15.05
C ARG A 266 12.87 -9.56 15.22
N LYS A 267 12.42 -9.82 16.44
CA LYS A 267 11.01 -9.67 16.80
C LYS A 267 10.66 -8.21 16.98
N ALA A 268 9.47 -7.83 16.57
CA ALA A 268 8.88 -6.52 16.77
C ALA A 268 7.43 -6.70 17.22
N CYS A 269 7.03 -6.01 18.27
CA CYS A 269 5.74 -6.17 18.93
C CYS A 269 5.00 -4.84 19.04
N ALA A 270 3.71 -4.87 18.80
CA ALA A 270 2.77 -3.80 19.15
C ALA A 270 1.81 -4.36 20.20
N THR A 271 1.86 -3.82 21.41
CA THR A 271 1.11 -4.37 22.55
C THR A 271 -0.20 -3.63 22.76
N LEU A 272 -1.26 -4.37 23.13
CA LEU A 272 -2.57 -3.84 23.51
C LEU A 272 -3.14 -2.85 22.49
N VAL A 273 -3.01 -3.19 21.20
CA VAL A 273 -3.57 -2.36 20.12
C VAL A 273 -5.06 -2.63 19.94
N GLU A 274 -5.80 -1.58 19.61
CA GLU A 274 -7.22 -1.67 19.27
C GLU A 274 -7.42 -2.45 17.96
N ARG A 275 -8.60 -3.00 17.78
CA ARG A 275 -8.94 -3.85 16.63
C ARG A 275 -8.71 -3.19 15.27
N GLU A 276 -9.02 -1.90 15.14
CA GLU A 276 -8.76 -1.16 13.90
C GLU A 276 -7.26 -1.11 13.59
N THR A 277 -6.46 -0.78 14.61
CA THR A 277 -4.99 -0.77 14.50
C THR A 277 -4.44 -2.16 14.22
N PHE A 278 -4.95 -3.21 14.87
CA PHE A 278 -4.55 -4.60 14.61
C PHE A 278 -4.79 -4.99 13.15
N ASN A 279 -5.95 -4.66 12.59
CA ASN A 279 -6.27 -4.92 11.18
C ASN A 279 -5.32 -4.16 10.24
N MET A 280 -4.98 -2.92 10.56
CA MET A 280 -3.99 -2.15 9.81
C MET A 280 -2.61 -2.81 9.88
N LEU A 281 -2.13 -3.20 11.08
CA LEU A 281 -0.84 -3.85 11.28
C LEU A 281 -0.77 -5.20 10.55
N SER A 282 -1.86 -5.97 10.54
CA SER A 282 -1.89 -7.28 9.87
C SER A 282 -1.64 -7.18 8.36
N SER A 283 -1.93 -6.03 7.76
CA SER A 283 -1.68 -5.78 6.33
C SER A 283 -0.20 -5.87 5.94
N ILE A 284 0.73 -5.74 6.90
CA ILE A 284 2.18 -5.87 6.66
C ILE A 284 2.55 -7.25 6.11
N HIS A 285 1.83 -8.30 6.50
CA HIS A 285 2.08 -9.67 6.02
C HIS A 285 1.76 -9.86 4.53
N SER A 286 0.89 -9.03 3.97
CA SER A 286 0.51 -9.07 2.55
C SER A 286 1.25 -8.03 1.71
N SER A 287 2.03 -7.16 2.34
CA SER A 287 2.77 -6.11 1.65
C SER A 287 4.01 -6.66 0.95
N PRO A 288 4.19 -6.41 -0.35
CA PRO A 288 5.43 -6.74 -1.05
C PRO A 288 6.58 -5.77 -0.75
N ILE A 289 6.28 -4.66 -0.07
CA ILE A 289 7.20 -3.55 0.15
C ILE A 289 7.14 -3.17 1.63
N VAL A 290 8.22 -3.46 2.35
CA VAL A 290 8.39 -3.09 3.75
C VAL A 290 9.76 -2.49 3.94
N ASP A 291 9.83 -1.32 4.54
CA ASP A 291 11.09 -0.66 4.87
C ASP A 291 11.18 -0.36 6.36
N MET A 292 12.39 -0.43 6.88
CA MET A 292 12.74 -0.06 8.24
C MET A 292 13.56 1.23 8.26
N TYR A 293 13.27 2.09 9.20
CA TYR A 293 14.00 3.34 9.38
C TYR A 293 15.20 3.14 10.30
N ILE A 294 16.40 3.26 9.74
CA ILE A 294 17.68 3.12 10.46
C ILE A 294 18.59 4.27 10.06
N ASP A 295 19.18 4.96 11.04
CA ASP A 295 20.15 6.04 10.82
C ASP A 295 19.68 7.09 9.80
N LYS A 296 18.43 7.50 9.92
CA LYS A 296 17.74 8.47 9.04
C LYS A 296 17.55 8.00 7.60
N ASN A 297 17.66 6.71 7.35
CA ASN A 297 17.44 6.11 6.03
C ASN A 297 16.38 5.03 6.09
N TRP A 298 15.62 4.90 5.01
CA TRP A 298 14.71 3.77 4.81
C TRP A 298 15.47 2.62 4.15
N ILE A 299 15.47 1.46 4.80
CA ILE A 299 16.17 0.26 4.34
C ILE A 299 15.14 -0.83 4.09
N PRO A 300 15.07 -1.41 2.88
CA PRO A 300 14.19 -2.54 2.59
C PRO A 300 14.46 -3.72 3.52
N VAL A 301 13.39 -4.28 4.09
CA VAL A 301 13.45 -5.47 4.95
C VAL A 301 12.39 -6.47 4.53
N ASN A 302 12.57 -7.72 4.93
CA ASN A 302 11.59 -8.77 4.70
C ASN A 302 10.94 -9.19 6.01
N ILE A 303 9.63 -9.28 6.00
CA ILE A 303 8.89 -9.93 7.09
C ILE A 303 9.02 -11.45 6.90
N VAL A 304 9.40 -12.14 7.95
CA VAL A 304 9.46 -13.60 7.92
C VAL A 304 8.05 -14.13 7.71
N ALA A 305 7.90 -15.02 6.74
CA ALA A 305 6.61 -15.66 6.49
C ALA A 305 6.12 -16.37 7.75
N GLY A 306 4.89 -16.11 8.13
CA GLY A 306 4.30 -16.64 9.34
C GLY A 306 2.79 -16.46 9.36
N SER A 307 2.16 -16.86 10.43
CA SER A 307 0.76 -16.63 10.73
C SER A 307 0.62 -15.71 11.92
N PHE A 308 -0.39 -14.88 11.90
CA PHE A 308 -0.88 -14.16 13.09
C PHE A 308 -2.26 -14.70 13.46
N THR A 309 -2.65 -14.51 14.71
CA THR A 309 -3.95 -14.95 15.18
C THR A 309 -4.73 -13.74 15.68
N ASP A 310 -5.87 -13.47 15.05
CA ASP A 310 -6.88 -12.56 15.59
C ASP A 310 -7.72 -13.35 16.59
N ASN A 311 -7.61 -13.02 17.86
CA ASN A 311 -8.37 -13.66 18.95
C ASN A 311 -9.75 -13.02 19.18
N GLY A 312 -10.10 -11.98 18.39
CA GLY A 312 -11.36 -11.26 18.48
C GLY A 312 -11.50 -10.34 19.69
N ALA A 313 -10.45 -10.14 20.47
CA ALA A 313 -10.46 -9.22 21.61
C ALA A 313 -10.44 -7.75 21.16
N ASP A 314 -10.97 -6.84 21.98
CA ASP A 314 -10.94 -5.41 21.72
C ASP A 314 -9.52 -4.84 21.75
N LEU A 315 -8.67 -5.40 22.63
CA LEU A 315 -7.24 -5.10 22.71
C LEU A 315 -6.46 -6.39 22.60
N GLN A 316 -5.46 -6.41 21.72
CA GLN A 316 -4.62 -7.57 21.49
C GLN A 316 -3.19 -7.19 21.09
N ASP A 317 -2.28 -8.12 21.27
CA ASP A 317 -0.88 -7.93 20.86
C ASP A 317 -0.71 -8.38 19.41
N PHE A 318 0.16 -7.67 18.69
CA PHE A 318 0.55 -8.00 17.33
C PHE A 318 2.07 -8.15 17.26
N GLU A 319 2.55 -9.32 16.82
CA GLU A 319 3.97 -9.62 16.71
C GLU A 319 4.35 -9.96 15.27
N ILE A 320 5.51 -9.48 14.86
CA ILE A 320 6.15 -9.84 13.58
C ILE A 320 7.61 -10.22 13.80
N GLN A 321 8.15 -10.94 12.83
CA GLN A 321 9.58 -11.22 12.76
C GLN A 321 10.14 -10.57 11.50
N ILE A 322 11.17 -9.77 11.69
CA ILE A 322 11.82 -9.02 10.63
C ILE A 322 13.16 -9.70 10.31
N ARG A 323 13.34 -10.07 9.05
CA ARG A 323 14.64 -10.50 8.56
C ARG A 323 15.50 -9.27 8.36
N MET A 324 16.56 -9.16 9.14
CA MET A 324 17.50 -8.05 9.04
C MET A 324 18.33 -8.18 7.75
N PRO A 325 18.85 -7.05 7.22
CA PRO A 325 19.76 -7.08 6.09
C PRO A 325 20.91 -8.07 6.31
N GLU A 326 21.31 -8.74 5.24
CA GLU A 326 22.36 -9.77 5.31
C GLU A 326 23.70 -9.17 5.77
N THR A 327 24.37 -9.89 6.65
CA THR A 327 25.73 -9.55 7.06
C THR A 327 26.71 -10.21 6.10
N ILE A 328 27.64 -9.44 5.57
CA ILE A 328 28.73 -9.98 4.74
C ILE A 328 29.58 -10.91 5.60
N THR A 329 29.73 -12.16 5.17
CA THR A 329 30.52 -13.18 5.85
C THR A 329 31.83 -13.43 5.12
N GLN A 330 32.81 -13.97 5.85
CA GLN A 330 34.09 -14.38 5.27
C GLN A 330 33.96 -15.73 4.59
N MET A 331 34.60 -15.89 3.46
CA MET A 331 34.78 -17.15 2.74
C MET A 331 36.26 -17.50 2.71
N LEU A 332 36.57 -18.82 2.70
CA LEU A 332 37.91 -19.34 2.55
C LEU A 332 38.35 -19.34 1.08
#